data_51d2d4a4fe94fb7b3e196023c012a534
#
_entry.id   51d2d4a4fe94fb7b3e196023c012a534
#
_cell.length_a   1.000
_cell.length_b   1.000
_cell.length_c   1.000
_cell.angle_alpha   90.00
_cell.angle_beta   90.00
_cell.angle_gamma   90.00
#
_symmetry.space_group_name_H-M   'P 1'
#
loop_
_entity.id
_entity.type
_entity.pdbx_description
1 polymer ?
#
loop_
_entity_poly.entity_id
_entity_poly.type
_entity_poly.pdbx_seq_one_letter_code
_entity_poly.pdbx_strand_id
1 'polypeptide(L)'
;HEVVGVTMRLWGGESDTGCCSVSDVDDARRVAQQLGIDHLVFNFSDDFNKHVVDPYVQAHVDGLTPNPCIECNRHLKFDRLSERARLLGFDAVATGHHARIEKDDEGTLRLARGADDAKDQSYVVHMLDQNELEFTMFPVGHLTKAQVRDRAVELGLRTATKPDSQDVCFISKTGGRETFLGNRIPFRPARVVNEDGSEAGSVEALELVTIGQRKGLGLPGGGPKQYVVDVDTPNARITVGDESKLFCQSVVVNDIVWSSETDVERLRVNNDVLVQSSAHGVALPATVEVLTESEIRLNWLVPQRRIAPGQSVVLYNVTNSYVLAGGIACSDSEKVSLS
;
A
#
# COMPACT_ATOMS: atom_id res chain seq x y z
N HIS A 1 15.90 3.49 -26.78
CA HIS A 1 14.73 2.60 -26.67
C HIS A 1 13.63 3.07 -27.62
N GLU A 2 12.91 2.15 -28.21
CA GLU A 2 11.62 2.42 -28.81
C GLU A 2 10.58 2.43 -27.68
N VAL A 3 9.77 3.48 -27.62
CA VAL A 3 8.86 3.70 -26.48
C VAL A 3 7.42 3.88 -26.98
N VAL A 4 6.49 3.20 -26.34
CA VAL A 4 5.05 3.37 -26.54
C VAL A 4 4.41 3.82 -25.22
N GLY A 5 3.68 4.92 -25.24
CA GLY A 5 2.92 5.42 -24.10
C GLY A 5 1.70 4.54 -23.83
N VAL A 6 1.41 4.25 -22.56
CA VAL A 6 0.23 3.48 -22.18
C VAL A 6 -0.57 4.22 -21.12
N THR A 7 -1.88 4.31 -21.31
CA THR A 7 -2.82 4.70 -20.26
C THR A 7 -3.71 3.51 -19.91
N MET A 8 -3.76 3.19 -18.62
CA MET A 8 -4.69 2.20 -18.08
C MET A 8 -5.98 2.90 -17.66
N ARG A 9 -7.10 2.54 -18.25
CA ARG A 9 -8.42 2.93 -17.79
C ARG A 9 -8.86 1.95 -16.70
N LEU A 10 -8.82 2.39 -15.44
CA LEU A 10 -9.09 1.56 -14.26
C LEU A 10 -10.51 1.76 -13.70
N TRP A 11 -11.09 2.94 -13.89
CA TRP A 11 -12.39 3.31 -13.33
C TRP A 11 -13.24 3.99 -14.40
N GLY A 12 -14.55 3.81 -14.37
CA GLY A 12 -15.46 4.32 -15.39
C GLY A 12 -16.81 4.78 -14.84
N GLY A 13 -16.84 5.48 -13.68
CA GLY A 13 -18.05 6.07 -13.11
C GLY A 13 -18.27 7.52 -13.52
N GLU A 14 -19.52 8.03 -13.38
CA GLU A 14 -19.89 9.43 -13.66
C GLU A 14 -19.15 10.45 -12.77
N SER A 15 -18.52 10.01 -11.66
CA SER A 15 -17.72 10.82 -10.75
C SER A 15 -16.23 10.78 -11.03
N ASP A 16 -15.81 10.70 -12.28
CA ASP A 16 -14.45 10.46 -12.75
C ASP A 16 -13.51 11.64 -12.45
N THR A 17 -13.15 11.81 -11.18
CA THR A 17 -12.19 12.82 -10.69
C THR A 17 -10.84 12.21 -10.30
N GLY A 18 -10.63 10.91 -10.54
CA GLY A 18 -9.40 10.17 -10.26
C GLY A 18 -8.36 10.29 -11.38
N CYS A 19 -7.20 9.62 -11.20
CA CYS A 19 -6.08 9.61 -12.14
C CYS A 19 -6.36 8.91 -13.49
N CYS A 20 -7.59 8.52 -13.78
CA CYS A 20 -8.05 7.86 -15.01
C CYS A 20 -9.20 8.64 -15.68
N SER A 21 -9.35 9.91 -15.38
CA SER A 21 -10.37 10.75 -16.01
C SER A 21 -10.14 10.88 -17.51
N VAL A 22 -11.19 11.20 -18.26
CA VAL A 22 -11.08 11.46 -19.71
C VAL A 22 -10.02 12.53 -20.00
N SER A 23 -9.93 13.57 -19.14
CA SER A 23 -8.92 14.62 -19.25
C SER A 23 -7.48 14.09 -19.03
N ASP A 24 -7.27 13.11 -18.15
CA ASP A 24 -5.96 12.50 -17.92
C ASP A 24 -5.52 11.63 -19.11
N VAL A 25 -6.44 10.90 -19.72
CA VAL A 25 -6.19 10.14 -20.97
C VAL A 25 -5.81 11.10 -22.11
N ASP A 26 -6.52 12.24 -22.22
CA ASP A 26 -6.22 13.26 -23.23
C ASP A 26 -4.89 13.98 -22.97
N ASP A 27 -4.55 14.24 -21.71
CA ASP A 27 -3.25 14.78 -21.33
C ASP A 27 -2.12 13.81 -21.72
N ALA A 28 -2.26 12.53 -21.40
CA ALA A 28 -1.28 11.50 -21.77
C ALA A 28 -1.13 11.38 -23.29
N ARG A 29 -2.25 11.39 -24.04
CA ARG A 29 -2.23 11.34 -25.52
C ARG A 29 -1.50 12.54 -26.10
N ARG A 30 -1.75 13.74 -25.60
CA ARG A 30 -1.08 14.98 -26.07
C ARG A 30 0.41 14.97 -25.75
N VAL A 31 0.81 14.47 -24.58
CA VAL A 31 2.22 14.31 -24.23
C VAL A 31 2.90 13.32 -25.17
N ALA A 32 2.29 12.16 -25.43
CA ALA A 32 2.82 11.18 -26.36
C ALA A 32 2.96 11.76 -27.78
N GLN A 33 1.96 12.50 -28.26
CA GLN A 33 2.01 13.20 -29.53
C GLN A 33 3.14 14.25 -29.60
N GLN A 34 3.33 15.02 -28.52
CA GLN A 34 4.42 16.01 -28.43
C GLN A 34 5.80 15.34 -28.48
N LEU A 35 5.93 14.16 -27.87
CA LEU A 35 7.16 13.37 -27.87
C LEU A 35 7.36 12.54 -29.14
N GLY A 36 6.37 12.48 -30.03
CA GLY A 36 6.42 11.69 -31.26
C GLY A 36 6.40 10.18 -31.05
N ILE A 37 5.75 9.71 -29.97
CA ILE A 37 5.61 8.28 -29.63
C ILE A 37 4.16 7.84 -29.78
N ASP A 38 3.94 6.55 -30.05
CA ASP A 38 2.61 5.94 -30.05
C ASP A 38 1.99 5.92 -28.66
N HIS A 39 0.66 5.88 -28.59
CA HIS A 39 -0.08 5.85 -27.34
C HIS A 39 -1.23 4.85 -27.40
N LEU A 40 -1.24 3.88 -26.49
CA LEU A 40 -2.27 2.88 -26.31
C LEU A 40 -3.12 3.16 -25.06
N VAL A 41 -4.38 2.77 -25.12
CA VAL A 41 -5.29 2.81 -23.97
C VAL A 41 -5.81 1.41 -23.72
N PHE A 42 -5.54 0.86 -22.55
CA PHE A 42 -6.05 -0.44 -22.12
C PHE A 42 -7.17 -0.26 -21.11
N ASN A 43 -8.27 -0.95 -21.31
CA ASN A 43 -9.36 -0.97 -20.36
C ASN A 43 -9.17 -2.14 -19.39
N PHE A 44 -8.90 -1.84 -18.14
CA PHE A 44 -8.77 -2.78 -17.03
C PHE A 44 -9.83 -2.53 -15.95
N SER A 45 -10.98 -1.92 -16.29
CA SER A 45 -12.01 -1.57 -15.29
C SER A 45 -12.56 -2.79 -14.56
N ASP A 46 -12.77 -3.91 -15.27
CA ASP A 46 -13.28 -5.14 -14.66
C ASP A 46 -12.24 -5.78 -13.74
N ASP A 47 -10.97 -5.86 -14.19
CA ASP A 47 -9.87 -6.34 -13.37
C ASP A 47 -9.67 -5.44 -12.13
N PHE A 48 -9.79 -4.12 -12.29
CA PHE A 48 -9.67 -3.18 -11.18
C PHE A 48 -10.78 -3.38 -10.14
N ASN A 49 -12.02 -3.52 -10.56
CA ASN A 49 -13.11 -3.83 -9.65
C ASN A 49 -12.85 -5.14 -8.91
N LYS A 50 -12.54 -6.21 -9.63
CA LYS A 50 -12.33 -7.56 -9.09
C LYS A 50 -11.16 -7.65 -8.11
N HIS A 51 -10.03 -6.99 -8.41
CA HIS A 51 -8.79 -7.18 -7.67
C HIS A 51 -8.44 -6.04 -6.69
N VAL A 52 -9.10 -4.89 -6.83
CA VAL A 52 -8.82 -3.72 -5.97
C VAL A 52 -10.05 -3.25 -5.22
N VAL A 53 -11.16 -2.97 -5.93
CA VAL A 53 -12.35 -2.37 -5.30
C VAL A 53 -13.09 -3.36 -4.44
N ASP A 54 -13.44 -4.54 -4.97
CA ASP A 54 -14.21 -5.55 -4.23
C ASP A 54 -13.44 -6.08 -3.00
N PRO A 55 -12.13 -6.43 -3.10
CA PRO A 55 -11.34 -6.78 -1.90
C PRO A 55 -11.21 -5.62 -0.90
N TYR A 56 -11.09 -4.37 -1.37
CA TYR A 56 -11.06 -3.21 -0.49
C TYR A 56 -12.35 -3.08 0.32
N VAL A 57 -13.51 -3.22 -0.33
CA VAL A 57 -14.82 -3.17 0.32
C VAL A 57 -14.96 -4.33 1.32
N GLN A 58 -14.62 -5.56 0.90
CA GLN A 58 -14.72 -6.75 1.76
C GLN A 58 -13.82 -6.64 2.99
N ALA A 59 -12.58 -6.18 2.83
CA ALA A 59 -11.67 -5.97 3.96
C ALA A 59 -12.25 -5.02 5.03
N HIS A 60 -12.96 -3.97 4.62
CA HIS A 60 -13.65 -3.09 5.58
C HIS A 60 -14.81 -3.79 6.29
N VAL A 61 -15.57 -4.69 5.61
CA VAL A 61 -16.60 -5.53 6.25
C VAL A 61 -15.98 -6.43 7.31
N ASP A 62 -14.77 -6.94 7.05
CA ASP A 62 -14.03 -7.85 7.94
C ASP A 62 -13.27 -7.10 9.06
N GLY A 63 -13.35 -5.76 9.09
CA GLY A 63 -12.67 -4.91 10.10
C GLY A 63 -11.18 -4.72 9.84
N LEU A 64 -10.72 -4.99 8.61
CA LEU A 64 -9.34 -4.81 8.18
C LEU A 64 -9.12 -3.39 7.62
N THR A 65 -7.86 -2.99 7.54
CA THR A 65 -7.46 -1.68 6.99
C THR A 65 -6.55 -1.89 5.78
N PRO A 66 -7.09 -2.18 4.58
CA PRO A 66 -6.30 -2.52 3.40
C PRO A 66 -5.63 -1.29 2.77
N ASN A 67 -4.57 -1.53 1.98
CA ASN A 67 -3.95 -0.51 1.12
C ASN A 67 -4.25 -0.81 -0.37
N PRO A 68 -5.28 -0.19 -0.96
CA PRO A 68 -5.69 -0.50 -2.32
C PRO A 68 -4.67 -0.06 -3.38
N CYS A 69 -3.74 0.86 -3.06
CA CYS A 69 -2.69 1.27 -4.00
C CYS A 69 -1.67 0.14 -4.22
N ILE A 70 -1.39 -0.66 -3.19
CA ILE A 70 -0.51 -1.83 -3.31
C ILE A 70 -1.18 -2.90 -4.17
N GLU A 71 -2.46 -3.18 -3.96
CA GLU A 71 -3.20 -4.15 -4.77
C GLU A 71 -3.33 -3.69 -6.24
N CYS A 72 -3.51 -2.38 -6.48
CA CYS A 72 -3.48 -1.81 -7.83
C CYS A 72 -2.09 -2.00 -8.48
N ASN A 73 -1.01 -1.77 -7.75
CA ASN A 73 0.33 -2.02 -8.28
C ASN A 73 0.52 -3.51 -8.59
N ARG A 74 0.22 -4.40 -7.64
CA ARG A 74 0.32 -5.85 -7.78
C ARG A 74 -0.44 -6.35 -9.01
N HIS A 75 -1.75 -6.20 -9.01
CA HIS A 75 -2.63 -6.87 -9.97
C HIS A 75 -2.78 -6.15 -11.30
N LEU A 76 -2.67 -4.83 -11.33
CA LEU A 76 -2.94 -4.09 -12.56
C LEU A 76 -1.66 -3.65 -13.28
N LYS A 77 -0.71 -3.03 -12.52
CA LYS A 77 0.48 -2.45 -13.16
C LYS A 77 1.56 -3.50 -13.45
N PHE A 78 1.80 -4.43 -12.52
CA PHE A 78 2.91 -5.37 -12.63
C PHE A 78 2.47 -6.80 -12.98
N ASP A 79 1.17 -7.14 -12.92
CA ASP A 79 0.61 -8.38 -13.44
C ASP A 79 -0.06 -8.12 -14.80
N ARG A 80 -1.28 -7.55 -14.85
CA ARG A 80 -2.07 -7.42 -16.10
C ARG A 80 -1.41 -6.58 -17.18
N LEU A 81 -0.82 -5.42 -16.83
CA LEU A 81 -0.13 -4.60 -17.83
C LEU A 81 1.14 -5.31 -18.35
N SER A 82 1.90 -5.96 -17.45
CA SER A 82 3.10 -6.71 -17.84
C SER A 82 2.76 -7.92 -18.72
N GLU A 83 1.70 -8.68 -18.38
CA GLU A 83 1.18 -9.75 -19.24
C GLU A 83 0.83 -9.22 -20.64
N ARG A 84 0.09 -8.11 -20.70
CA ARG A 84 -0.31 -7.49 -21.96
C ARG A 84 0.90 -6.99 -22.77
N ALA A 85 1.88 -6.40 -22.10
CA ALA A 85 3.12 -5.92 -22.72
C ALA A 85 3.92 -7.09 -23.33
N ARG A 86 4.08 -8.20 -22.59
CA ARG A 86 4.77 -9.41 -23.10
C ARG A 86 4.05 -9.98 -24.33
N LEU A 87 2.70 -10.07 -24.31
CA LEU A 87 1.92 -10.54 -25.46
C LEU A 87 2.05 -9.66 -26.70
N LEU A 88 2.33 -8.37 -26.52
CA LEU A 88 2.58 -7.42 -27.60
C LEU A 88 4.04 -7.34 -28.04
N GLY A 89 4.93 -8.12 -27.40
CA GLY A 89 6.35 -8.20 -27.75
C GLY A 89 7.22 -7.07 -27.21
N PHE A 90 6.79 -6.39 -26.13
CA PHE A 90 7.61 -5.42 -25.42
C PHE A 90 8.63 -6.10 -24.52
N ASP A 91 9.80 -5.50 -24.37
CA ASP A 91 10.90 -6.00 -23.55
C ASP A 91 10.77 -5.62 -22.07
N ALA A 92 10.03 -4.54 -21.76
CA ALA A 92 9.84 -4.07 -20.38
C ALA A 92 8.62 -3.13 -20.24
N VAL A 93 8.15 -2.98 -19.00
CA VAL A 93 7.20 -1.95 -18.58
C VAL A 93 7.93 -0.89 -17.76
N ALA A 94 7.83 0.37 -18.20
CA ALA A 94 8.39 1.51 -17.48
C ALA A 94 7.29 2.29 -16.74
N THR A 95 7.52 2.61 -15.47
CA THR A 95 6.59 3.40 -14.67
C THR A 95 7.29 4.54 -13.94
N GLY A 96 6.52 5.57 -13.55
CA GLY A 96 7.03 6.76 -12.86
C GLY A 96 7.19 6.59 -11.35
N HIS A 97 7.34 5.37 -10.83
CA HIS A 97 7.59 5.19 -9.40
C HIS A 97 8.99 5.67 -9.01
N HIS A 98 9.06 6.39 -7.89
CA HIS A 98 10.32 6.80 -7.27
C HIS A 98 10.90 5.64 -6.45
N ALA A 99 11.33 4.59 -7.12
CA ALA A 99 12.05 3.43 -6.60
C ALA A 99 13.16 3.09 -7.61
N ARG A 100 14.14 2.26 -7.23
CA ARG A 100 15.23 1.86 -8.12
C ARG A 100 15.29 0.34 -8.19
N ILE A 101 15.77 -0.18 -9.32
CA ILE A 101 16.11 -1.59 -9.48
C ILE A 101 17.62 -1.63 -9.69
N GLU A 102 18.31 -2.28 -8.78
CA GLU A 102 19.78 -2.39 -8.76
C GLU A 102 20.19 -3.87 -8.70
N LYS A 103 21.38 -4.18 -9.14
CA LYS A 103 21.98 -5.51 -8.94
C LYS A 103 22.89 -5.46 -7.73
N ASP A 104 22.76 -6.45 -6.84
CA ASP A 104 23.73 -6.64 -5.78
C ASP A 104 24.99 -7.32 -6.30
N ASP A 105 26.00 -7.54 -5.41
CA ASP A 105 27.28 -8.13 -5.77
C ASP A 105 27.16 -9.57 -6.30
N GLU A 106 26.05 -10.26 -6.03
CA GLU A 106 25.73 -11.60 -6.49
C GLU A 106 24.96 -11.60 -7.82
N GLY A 107 24.59 -10.40 -8.32
CA GLY A 107 23.83 -10.20 -9.55
C GLY A 107 22.32 -10.33 -9.38
N THR A 108 21.82 -10.49 -8.16
CA THR A 108 20.38 -10.52 -7.84
C THR A 108 19.80 -9.12 -7.99
N LEU A 109 18.64 -9.02 -8.64
CA LEU A 109 17.92 -7.75 -8.74
C LEU A 109 17.33 -7.37 -7.36
N ARG A 110 17.53 -6.12 -6.97
CA ARG A 110 17.05 -5.55 -5.71
C ARG A 110 16.14 -4.37 -5.97
N LEU A 111 14.96 -4.39 -5.34
CA LEU A 111 14.11 -3.22 -5.27
C LEU A 111 14.70 -2.25 -4.24
N ALA A 112 15.38 -1.23 -4.70
CA ALA A 112 16.07 -0.25 -3.86
C ALA A 112 15.24 1.02 -3.63
N ARG A 113 15.58 1.74 -2.55
CA ARG A 113 14.99 3.04 -2.25
C ARG A 113 15.17 4.02 -3.40
N GLY A 114 14.19 4.88 -3.64
CA GLY A 114 14.32 6.02 -4.55
C GLY A 114 15.39 7.01 -4.08
N ALA A 115 15.93 7.80 -5.00
CA ALA A 115 16.91 8.84 -4.67
C ALA A 115 16.33 10.01 -3.87
N ASP A 116 15.03 10.17 -3.85
CA ASP A 116 14.29 11.16 -3.05
C ASP A 116 13.61 10.45 -1.88
N ASP A 117 14.21 10.53 -0.69
CA ASP A 117 13.68 9.88 0.53
C ASP A 117 12.25 10.32 0.86
N ALA A 118 11.90 11.58 0.58
CA ALA A 118 10.56 12.12 0.83
C ALA A 118 9.51 11.62 -0.17
N LYS A 119 9.95 11.05 -1.28
CA LYS A 119 9.11 10.53 -2.37
C LYS A 119 9.34 9.06 -2.67
N ASP A 120 10.16 8.37 -1.86
CA ASP A 120 10.43 6.95 -2.05
C ASP A 120 9.13 6.14 -2.10
N GLN A 121 9.00 5.30 -3.11
CA GLN A 121 7.85 4.46 -3.37
C GLN A 121 8.18 2.96 -3.36
N SER A 122 9.36 2.57 -2.88
CA SER A 122 9.72 1.16 -2.74
C SER A 122 8.72 0.39 -1.86
N TYR A 123 8.15 1.06 -0.85
CA TYR A 123 7.10 0.52 0.00
C TYR A 123 5.84 0.08 -0.79
N VAL A 124 5.37 0.85 -1.77
CA VAL A 124 4.12 0.53 -2.48
C VAL A 124 4.32 -0.40 -3.68
N VAL A 125 5.55 -0.79 -3.98
CA VAL A 125 5.90 -1.76 -5.03
C VAL A 125 6.71 -2.95 -4.47
N HIS A 126 6.67 -3.17 -3.15
CA HIS A 126 7.42 -4.21 -2.45
C HIS A 126 7.11 -5.65 -2.90
N MET A 127 5.97 -5.84 -3.59
CA MET A 127 5.50 -7.16 -4.00
C MET A 127 6.18 -7.70 -5.26
N LEU A 128 7.12 -6.95 -5.84
CA LEU A 128 7.81 -7.38 -7.07
C LEU A 128 8.82 -8.48 -6.76
N ASP A 129 8.64 -9.63 -7.40
CA ASP A 129 9.59 -10.74 -7.40
C ASP A 129 10.71 -10.55 -8.45
N GLN A 130 11.63 -11.51 -8.58
CA GLN A 130 12.73 -11.43 -9.55
C GLN A 130 12.23 -11.32 -11.00
N ASN A 131 11.18 -12.06 -11.38
CA ASN A 131 10.62 -12.05 -12.74
C ASN A 131 9.98 -10.72 -13.09
N GLU A 132 9.31 -10.11 -12.11
CA GLU A 132 8.68 -8.79 -12.26
C GLU A 132 9.73 -7.68 -12.28
N LEU A 133 10.75 -7.76 -11.41
CA LEU A 133 11.87 -6.81 -11.41
C LEU A 133 12.64 -6.82 -12.73
N GLU A 134 12.86 -8.00 -13.34
CA GLU A 134 13.54 -8.12 -14.63
C GLU A 134 12.77 -7.44 -15.77
N PHE A 135 11.44 -7.45 -15.72
CA PHE A 135 10.57 -6.85 -16.73
C PHE A 135 10.15 -5.41 -16.42
N THR A 136 10.63 -4.84 -15.33
CA THR A 136 10.22 -3.51 -14.85
C THR A 136 11.36 -2.49 -14.94
N MET A 137 11.01 -1.25 -15.25
CA MET A 137 11.92 -0.11 -15.20
C MET A 137 11.31 1.04 -14.40
N PHE A 138 12.14 1.70 -13.59
CA PHE A 138 11.80 2.93 -12.85
C PHE A 138 12.71 4.09 -13.29
N PRO A 139 12.47 4.69 -14.46
CA PRO A 139 13.40 5.68 -15.05
C PRO A 139 13.61 6.93 -14.19
N VAL A 140 12.63 7.28 -13.34
CA VAL A 140 12.71 8.47 -12.47
C VAL A 140 13.25 8.15 -11.06
N GLY A 141 13.51 6.89 -10.76
CA GLY A 141 13.94 6.46 -9.41
C GLY A 141 15.28 7.03 -8.97
N HIS A 142 16.16 7.40 -9.90
CA HIS A 142 17.46 8.04 -9.65
C HIS A 142 17.38 9.58 -9.53
N LEU A 143 16.19 10.17 -9.67
CA LEU A 143 15.97 11.59 -9.66
C LEU A 143 15.15 12.00 -8.44
N THR A 144 15.43 13.18 -7.91
CA THR A 144 14.52 13.83 -6.97
C THR A 144 13.27 14.32 -7.69
N LYS A 145 12.18 14.52 -6.95
CA LYS A 145 10.94 15.06 -7.52
C LYS A 145 11.15 16.43 -8.17
N ALA A 146 12.01 17.26 -7.62
CA ALA A 146 12.38 18.55 -8.20
C ALA A 146 13.04 18.35 -9.57
N GLN A 147 14.04 17.49 -9.66
CA GLN A 147 14.72 17.19 -10.93
C GLN A 147 13.77 16.61 -12.00
N VAL A 148 12.79 15.77 -11.60
CA VAL A 148 11.76 15.28 -12.54
C VAL A 148 10.91 16.43 -13.07
N ARG A 149 10.51 17.39 -12.22
CA ARG A 149 9.74 18.56 -12.63
C ARG A 149 10.57 19.50 -13.53
N ASP A 150 11.83 19.74 -13.19
CA ASP A 150 12.74 20.55 -14.02
C ASP A 150 12.88 19.93 -15.42
N ARG A 151 13.05 18.60 -15.49
CA ARG A 151 13.11 17.90 -16.78
C ARG A 151 11.81 18.01 -17.56
N ALA A 152 10.65 17.92 -16.90
CA ALA A 152 9.35 18.10 -17.54
C ALA A 152 9.16 19.53 -18.08
N VAL A 153 9.68 20.55 -17.38
CA VAL A 153 9.70 21.95 -17.83
C VAL A 153 10.63 22.12 -19.04
N GLU A 154 11.85 21.57 -19.00
CA GLU A 154 12.80 21.60 -20.11
C GLU A 154 12.22 21.00 -21.40
N LEU A 155 11.45 19.91 -21.26
CA LEU A 155 10.74 19.25 -22.36
C LEU A 155 9.44 19.98 -22.77
N GLY A 156 9.09 21.08 -22.13
CA GLY A 156 7.88 21.86 -22.41
C GLY A 156 6.58 21.09 -22.14
N LEU A 157 6.61 20.10 -21.22
CA LEU A 157 5.44 19.30 -20.93
C LEU A 157 4.42 20.09 -20.11
N ARG A 158 3.19 20.18 -20.59
CA ARG A 158 2.09 20.89 -19.91
C ARG A 158 1.75 20.34 -18.52
N THR A 159 2.14 19.09 -18.24
CA THR A 159 1.94 18.40 -16.97
C THR A 159 3.01 18.71 -15.92
N ALA A 160 4.05 19.48 -16.26
CA ALA A 160 5.18 19.79 -15.38
C ALA A 160 4.76 20.43 -14.04
N THR A 161 3.70 21.23 -14.03
CA THR A 161 3.16 21.93 -12.85
C THR A 161 1.95 21.22 -12.22
N LYS A 162 1.55 20.05 -12.75
CA LYS A 162 0.39 19.30 -12.21
C LYS A 162 0.67 18.87 -10.77
N PRO A 163 -0.26 19.12 -9.82
CA PRO A 163 -0.11 18.64 -8.44
C PRO A 163 -0.01 17.12 -8.36
N ASP A 164 0.70 16.62 -7.35
CA ASP A 164 0.72 15.18 -7.05
C ASP A 164 -0.67 14.73 -6.58
N SER A 165 -1.08 13.53 -6.99
CA SER A 165 -2.27 12.88 -6.45
C SER A 165 -2.01 12.52 -4.98
N GLN A 166 -2.92 12.93 -4.10
CA GLN A 166 -2.78 12.75 -2.64
C GLN A 166 -3.69 11.64 -2.09
N ASP A 167 -4.73 11.27 -2.83
CA ASP A 167 -5.79 10.38 -2.37
C ASP A 167 -5.85 9.08 -3.18
N VAL A 168 -6.53 8.08 -2.61
CA VAL A 168 -6.91 6.86 -3.31
C VAL A 168 -7.77 7.23 -4.53
N CYS A 169 -7.34 6.81 -5.72
CA CYS A 169 -7.83 7.33 -7.00
C CYS A 169 -9.33 7.15 -7.27
N PHE A 170 -9.96 6.14 -6.65
CA PHE A 170 -11.39 5.83 -6.84
C PHE A 170 -12.28 6.35 -5.68
N ILE A 171 -11.70 7.01 -4.67
CA ILE A 171 -12.44 7.65 -3.58
C ILE A 171 -12.54 9.14 -3.91
N SER A 172 -13.76 9.62 -4.13
CA SER A 172 -14.01 11.02 -4.42
C SER A 172 -13.61 11.93 -3.25
N LYS A 173 -12.89 13.02 -3.54
CA LYS A 173 -12.54 14.05 -2.55
C LYS A 173 -13.76 14.68 -1.87
N THR A 174 -14.90 14.76 -2.55
CA THR A 174 -16.12 15.35 -2.04
C THR A 174 -16.95 14.40 -1.20
N GLY A 175 -16.84 13.08 -1.43
CA GLY A 175 -17.59 12.06 -0.71
C GLY A 175 -16.77 11.28 0.31
N GLY A 176 -15.46 11.14 0.07
CA GLY A 176 -14.54 10.40 0.92
C GLY A 176 -14.87 8.90 1.04
N ARG A 177 -14.14 8.23 1.95
CA ARG A 177 -14.26 6.79 2.20
C ARG A 177 -15.65 6.39 2.69
N GLU A 178 -16.26 7.20 3.54
CA GLU A 178 -17.59 6.94 4.11
C GLU A 178 -18.64 6.84 3.00
N THR A 179 -18.73 7.83 2.13
CA THR A 179 -19.68 7.80 1.00
C THR A 179 -19.39 6.66 0.04
N PHE A 180 -18.11 6.40 -0.26
CA PHE A 180 -17.72 5.32 -1.16
C PHE A 180 -18.16 3.95 -0.65
N LEU A 181 -17.91 3.64 0.63
CA LEU A 181 -18.29 2.38 1.26
C LEU A 181 -19.81 2.31 1.49
N GLY A 182 -20.45 3.38 1.99
CA GLY A 182 -21.88 3.41 2.27
C GLY A 182 -22.77 3.20 1.03
N ASN A 183 -22.26 3.52 -0.17
CA ASN A 183 -22.95 3.20 -1.43
C ASN A 183 -22.83 1.71 -1.83
N ARG A 184 -22.01 0.91 -1.13
CA ARG A 184 -21.71 -0.50 -1.50
C ARG A 184 -22.08 -1.50 -0.42
N ILE A 185 -21.98 -1.10 0.84
CA ILE A 185 -22.28 -1.96 1.99
C ILE A 185 -23.13 -1.21 3.00
N PRO A 186 -24.07 -1.89 3.69
CA PRO A 186 -24.73 -1.33 4.84
C PRO A 186 -23.74 -1.19 5.99
N PHE A 187 -23.69 -0.02 6.62
CA PHE A 187 -22.91 0.14 7.84
C PHE A 187 -23.62 -0.47 9.05
N ARG A 188 -22.83 -1.06 9.95
CA ARG A 188 -23.33 -1.66 11.19
C ARG A 188 -23.01 -0.75 12.37
N PRO A 189 -24.00 -0.35 13.19
CA PRO A 189 -23.71 0.31 14.44
C PRO A 189 -22.94 -0.63 15.39
N ALA A 190 -22.04 -0.05 16.18
CA ALA A 190 -21.27 -0.81 17.17
C ALA A 190 -21.21 -0.09 18.51
N ARG A 191 -21.17 -0.87 19.59
CA ARG A 191 -20.98 -0.37 20.94
C ARG A 191 -19.50 -0.07 21.19
N VAL A 192 -19.23 1.06 21.82
CA VAL A 192 -17.88 1.39 22.31
C VAL A 192 -17.84 1.12 23.80
N VAL A 193 -16.89 0.32 24.22
CA VAL A 193 -16.70 -0.10 25.63
C VAL A 193 -15.31 0.22 26.13
N ASN A 194 -15.16 0.47 27.41
CA ASN A 194 -13.88 0.52 28.08
C ASN A 194 -13.27 -0.88 28.24
N GLU A 195 -12.00 -0.98 28.66
CA GLU A 195 -11.32 -2.27 28.90
C GLU A 195 -12.00 -3.13 29.99
N ASP A 196 -12.70 -2.53 30.93
CA ASP A 196 -13.46 -3.20 31.98
C ASP A 196 -14.85 -3.67 31.49
N GLY A 197 -15.18 -3.43 30.22
CA GLY A 197 -16.48 -3.79 29.62
C GLY A 197 -17.59 -2.76 29.87
N SER A 198 -17.36 -1.71 30.62
CA SER A 198 -18.34 -0.63 30.81
C SER A 198 -18.59 0.14 29.51
N GLU A 199 -19.83 0.56 29.29
CA GLU A 199 -20.23 1.28 28.09
C GLU A 199 -19.62 2.67 28.09
N ALA A 200 -19.01 3.05 26.95
CA ALA A 200 -18.35 4.36 26.76
C ALA A 200 -19.02 5.19 25.66
N GLY A 201 -19.72 4.56 24.70
CA GLY A 201 -20.38 5.24 23.60
C GLY A 201 -20.84 4.31 22.49
N SER A 202 -21.08 4.87 21.32
CA SER A 202 -21.44 4.09 20.12
C SER A 202 -20.97 4.76 18.84
N VAL A 203 -20.85 3.99 17.78
CA VAL A 203 -20.59 4.47 16.41
C VAL A 203 -21.66 3.94 15.47
N GLU A 204 -21.98 4.69 14.42
CA GLU A 204 -22.97 4.30 13.41
C GLU A 204 -22.38 3.36 12.34
N ALA A 205 -21.05 3.34 12.17
CA ALA A 205 -20.36 2.60 11.12
C ALA A 205 -19.09 1.94 11.66
N LEU A 206 -19.22 0.67 12.05
CA LEU A 206 -18.10 -0.17 12.49
C LEU A 206 -17.01 -0.27 11.43
N GLU A 207 -17.39 -0.37 10.16
CA GLU A 207 -16.53 -0.53 8.99
C GLU A 207 -15.59 0.65 8.74
N LEU A 208 -15.85 1.78 9.39
CA LEU A 208 -15.01 2.99 9.33
C LEU A 208 -14.02 3.10 10.49
N VAL A 209 -14.10 2.19 11.47
CA VAL A 209 -13.25 2.24 12.67
C VAL A 209 -11.96 1.46 12.43
N THR A 210 -10.86 2.04 12.89
CA THR A 210 -9.50 1.47 12.75
C THR A 210 -8.78 1.50 14.09
N ILE A 211 -7.96 0.49 14.36
CA ILE A 211 -7.07 0.45 15.53
C ILE A 211 -6.23 1.74 15.61
N GLY A 212 -6.15 2.34 16.79
CA GLY A 212 -5.47 3.61 17.03
C GLY A 212 -6.29 4.88 16.73
N GLN A 213 -7.51 4.74 16.22
CA GLN A 213 -8.40 5.88 16.01
C GLN A 213 -8.79 6.53 17.35
N ARG A 214 -8.84 7.88 17.37
CA ARG A 214 -9.18 8.67 18.55
C ARG A 214 -10.47 9.46 18.41
N LYS A 215 -10.81 9.88 17.19
CA LYS A 215 -11.97 10.77 16.91
C LYS A 215 -13.12 9.99 16.29
N GLY A 216 -14.33 10.51 16.44
CA GLY A 216 -15.53 9.91 15.82
C GLY A 216 -16.01 8.63 16.51
N LEU A 217 -15.75 8.46 17.81
CA LEU A 217 -16.12 7.27 18.59
C LEU A 217 -17.36 7.46 19.47
N GLY A 218 -18.06 8.61 19.38
CA GLY A 218 -19.23 8.90 20.20
C GLY A 218 -18.93 9.04 21.70
N LEU A 219 -17.65 9.22 22.09
CA LEU A 219 -17.25 9.32 23.49
C LEU A 219 -17.64 10.68 24.11
N PRO A 220 -18.02 10.70 25.40
CA PRO A 220 -18.26 11.95 26.12
C PRO A 220 -17.02 12.84 26.14
N GLY A 221 -17.19 14.14 25.96
CA GLY A 221 -16.10 15.10 26.04
C GLY A 221 -15.55 15.30 27.46
N GLY A 222 -14.28 15.77 27.59
CA GLY A 222 -13.69 16.19 28.86
C GLY A 222 -12.91 15.11 29.63
N GLY A 223 -12.89 13.86 29.17
CA GLY A 223 -12.11 12.78 29.76
C GLY A 223 -10.67 12.67 29.21
N PRO A 224 -9.87 11.69 29.72
CA PRO A 224 -8.57 11.38 29.19
C PRO A 224 -8.67 10.93 27.71
N LYS A 225 -7.56 11.08 26.97
CA LYS A 225 -7.50 10.62 25.59
C LYS A 225 -7.66 9.11 25.53
N GLN A 226 -8.64 8.64 24.76
CA GLN A 226 -8.87 7.23 24.50
C GLN A 226 -8.69 6.91 23.03
N TYR A 227 -8.24 5.71 22.74
CA TYR A 227 -7.94 5.20 21.41
C TYR A 227 -8.61 3.83 21.22
N VAL A 228 -8.99 3.52 20.00
CA VAL A 228 -9.43 2.16 19.67
C VAL A 228 -8.26 1.21 19.86
N VAL A 229 -8.38 0.28 20.79
CA VAL A 229 -7.36 -0.74 21.08
C VAL A 229 -7.75 -2.11 20.56
N ASP A 230 -9.07 -2.35 20.31
CA ASP A 230 -9.56 -3.59 19.72
C ASP A 230 -10.86 -3.37 18.96
N VAL A 231 -11.09 -4.14 17.89
CA VAL A 231 -12.31 -4.15 17.07
C VAL A 231 -12.78 -5.59 16.91
N ASP A 232 -13.83 -5.93 17.64
CA ASP A 232 -14.52 -7.22 17.58
C ASP A 232 -15.66 -7.13 16.55
N THR A 233 -15.32 -7.36 15.29
CA THR A 233 -16.25 -7.24 14.16
C THR A 233 -17.45 -8.19 14.25
N PRO A 234 -17.30 -9.47 14.63
CA PRO A 234 -18.43 -10.37 14.82
C PRO A 234 -19.46 -9.89 15.84
N ASN A 235 -19.02 -9.31 16.95
CA ASN A 235 -19.88 -8.86 18.04
C ASN A 235 -20.24 -7.38 17.98
N ALA A 236 -19.85 -6.66 16.91
CA ALA A 236 -20.04 -5.22 16.72
C ALA A 236 -19.63 -4.42 17.98
N ARG A 237 -18.43 -4.69 18.48
CA ARG A 237 -17.87 -4.11 19.69
C ARG A 237 -16.50 -3.49 19.43
N ILE A 238 -16.32 -2.27 19.92
CA ILE A 238 -15.06 -1.54 19.86
C ILE A 238 -14.59 -1.32 21.28
N THR A 239 -13.37 -1.73 21.58
CA THR A 239 -12.75 -1.47 22.89
C THR A 239 -11.85 -0.25 22.80
N VAL A 240 -12.01 0.68 23.73
CA VAL A 240 -11.15 1.85 23.86
C VAL A 240 -10.31 1.79 25.12
N GLY A 241 -9.10 2.31 25.04
CA GLY A 241 -8.13 2.33 26.11
C GLY A 241 -7.14 3.50 25.98
N ASP A 242 -6.22 3.58 26.89
CA ASP A 242 -5.14 4.58 26.84
C ASP A 242 -4.11 4.26 25.74
N GLU A 243 -3.23 5.22 25.43
CA GLU A 243 -2.25 5.09 24.35
C GLU A 243 -1.26 3.95 24.57
N SER A 244 -0.94 3.58 25.83
CA SER A 244 0.03 2.53 26.14
C SER A 244 -0.40 1.15 25.60
N LYS A 245 -1.72 0.93 25.51
CA LYS A 245 -2.33 -0.31 24.98
C LYS A 245 -2.16 -0.48 23.47
N LEU A 246 -1.76 0.58 22.78
CA LEU A 246 -1.45 0.49 21.35
C LEU A 246 -0.07 -0.07 21.04
N PHE A 247 0.78 -0.26 22.05
CA PHE A 247 2.14 -0.76 21.83
C PHE A 247 2.21 -2.29 21.97
N CYS A 248 3.00 -2.90 21.09
CA CYS A 248 3.22 -4.36 21.08
C CYS A 248 4.71 -4.67 20.88
N GLN A 249 5.13 -5.85 21.31
CA GLN A 249 6.49 -6.37 21.16
C GLN A 249 6.69 -7.08 19.83
N SER A 250 5.62 -7.57 19.22
CA SER A 250 5.71 -8.33 17.97
C SER A 250 4.47 -8.16 17.12
N VAL A 251 4.60 -8.50 15.84
CA VAL A 251 3.51 -8.61 14.89
C VAL A 251 3.73 -9.84 14.01
N VAL A 252 2.65 -10.57 13.70
CA VAL A 252 2.67 -11.63 12.71
C VAL A 252 2.30 -11.02 11.35
N VAL A 253 3.02 -11.42 10.31
CA VAL A 253 2.84 -10.97 8.94
C VAL A 253 2.71 -12.20 8.06
N ASN A 254 1.64 -12.27 7.29
CA ASN A 254 1.36 -13.33 6.32
C ASN A 254 1.44 -12.80 4.87
N ASP A 255 1.15 -13.68 3.91
CA ASP A 255 1.20 -13.38 2.47
C ASP A 255 2.55 -12.76 2.05
N ILE A 256 3.63 -13.30 2.63
CA ILE A 256 5.00 -12.80 2.39
C ILE A 256 5.39 -13.06 0.95
N VAL A 257 5.80 -11.99 0.27
CA VAL A 257 6.52 -12.03 -1.00
C VAL A 257 7.98 -11.70 -0.71
N TRP A 258 8.85 -12.65 -0.96
CA TRP A 258 10.30 -12.51 -0.83
C TRP A 258 10.89 -11.88 -2.09
N SER A 259 11.77 -10.91 -1.93
CA SER A 259 12.48 -10.30 -3.07
C SER A 259 13.41 -11.32 -3.77
N SER A 260 13.96 -12.27 -3.00
CA SER A 260 14.76 -13.36 -3.50
C SER A 260 14.67 -14.57 -2.54
N GLU A 261 14.76 -15.79 -3.08
CA GLU A 261 14.82 -17.03 -2.28
C GLU A 261 16.02 -17.04 -1.32
N THR A 262 17.14 -16.44 -1.71
CA THR A 262 18.33 -16.34 -0.87
C THR A 262 18.15 -15.46 0.36
N ASP A 263 17.16 -14.53 0.36
CA ASP A 263 16.90 -13.66 1.51
C ASP A 263 16.29 -14.44 2.68
N VAL A 264 15.49 -15.48 2.41
CA VAL A 264 14.94 -16.36 3.45
C VAL A 264 16.08 -17.05 4.20
N GLU A 265 17.04 -17.63 3.49
CA GLU A 265 18.19 -18.33 4.09
C GLU A 265 19.10 -17.35 4.85
N ARG A 266 19.32 -16.14 4.33
CA ARG A 266 20.07 -15.08 5.01
C ARG A 266 19.43 -14.69 6.33
N LEU A 267 18.11 -14.50 6.34
CA LEU A 267 17.36 -14.09 7.53
C LEU A 267 17.27 -15.21 8.58
N ARG A 268 17.42 -16.47 8.22
CA ARG A 268 17.58 -17.57 9.19
C ARG A 268 18.90 -17.55 9.95
N VAL A 269 19.94 -16.93 9.37
CA VAL A 269 21.27 -16.81 9.97
C VAL A 269 21.48 -15.47 10.68
N ASN A 270 21.08 -14.38 10.01
CA ASN A 270 21.11 -13.02 10.56
C ASN A 270 19.73 -12.38 10.32
N ASN A 271 18.95 -12.32 11.39
CA ASN A 271 17.55 -11.97 11.34
C ASN A 271 17.25 -10.47 11.60
N ASP A 272 18.29 -9.62 11.66
CA ASP A 272 18.11 -8.18 11.83
C ASP A 272 17.57 -7.53 10.55
N VAL A 273 16.52 -6.73 10.69
CA VAL A 273 15.88 -5.99 9.59
C VAL A 273 15.42 -4.62 10.04
N LEU A 274 15.11 -3.77 9.05
CA LEU A 274 14.34 -2.56 9.26
C LEU A 274 12.93 -2.75 8.68
N VAL A 275 11.91 -2.36 9.42
CA VAL A 275 10.50 -2.61 9.08
C VAL A 275 9.75 -1.31 8.92
N GLN A 276 9.09 -1.15 7.78
CA GLN A 276 8.21 -0.01 7.46
C GLN A 276 6.75 -0.51 7.32
N SER A 277 5.81 0.16 7.97
CA SER A 277 4.38 -0.21 8.01
C SER A 277 3.45 0.85 7.41
N SER A 278 3.98 1.88 6.78
CA SER A 278 3.20 2.88 6.05
C SER A 278 4.06 3.59 5.01
N ALA A 279 3.44 4.10 3.94
CA ALA A 279 4.15 4.71 2.80
C ALA A 279 5.09 5.87 3.19
N HIS A 280 4.77 6.61 4.25
CA HIS A 280 5.58 7.73 4.75
C HIS A 280 6.16 7.47 6.15
N GLY A 281 6.11 6.22 6.61
CA GLY A 281 6.66 5.82 7.91
C GLY A 281 8.18 5.67 7.87
N VAL A 282 8.80 5.85 9.02
CA VAL A 282 10.21 5.53 9.22
C VAL A 282 10.36 4.01 9.34
N ALA A 283 11.39 3.44 8.75
CA ALA A 283 11.73 2.04 8.93
C ALA A 283 12.37 1.85 10.33
N LEU A 284 11.85 0.90 11.10
CA LEU A 284 12.20 0.68 12.51
C LEU A 284 12.87 -0.68 12.69
N PRO A 285 13.87 -0.79 13.61
CA PRO A 285 14.62 -2.03 13.80
C PRO A 285 13.78 -3.13 14.45
N ALA A 286 13.88 -4.33 13.88
CA ALA A 286 13.24 -5.53 14.38
C ALA A 286 14.10 -6.77 14.04
N THR A 287 13.74 -7.91 14.64
CA THR A 287 14.25 -9.21 14.23
C THR A 287 13.13 -10.05 13.61
N VAL A 288 13.50 -10.91 12.66
CA VAL A 288 12.58 -11.81 11.95
C VAL A 288 12.68 -13.21 12.51
N GLU A 289 11.54 -13.82 12.79
CA GLU A 289 11.38 -15.27 13.00
C GLU A 289 10.55 -15.83 11.84
N VAL A 290 11.15 -16.65 10.99
CA VAL A 290 10.44 -17.29 9.87
C VAL A 290 9.64 -18.46 10.42
N LEU A 291 8.31 -18.39 10.35
CA LEU A 291 7.39 -19.42 10.84
C LEU A 291 7.09 -20.44 9.74
N THR A 292 6.75 -19.95 8.53
CA THR A 292 6.53 -20.76 7.33
C THR A 292 7.12 -20.03 6.11
N GLU A 293 6.92 -20.56 4.92
CA GLU A 293 7.32 -19.87 3.67
C GLU A 293 6.56 -18.56 3.43
N SER A 294 5.31 -18.48 3.93
CA SER A 294 4.41 -17.34 3.73
C SER A 294 4.10 -16.55 5.00
N GLU A 295 4.66 -16.93 6.15
CA GLU A 295 4.38 -16.30 7.44
C GLU A 295 5.65 -16.07 8.25
N ILE A 296 5.77 -14.87 8.81
CA ILE A 296 6.87 -14.49 9.71
C ILE A 296 6.32 -13.82 10.95
N ARG A 297 7.10 -13.85 12.03
CA ARG A 297 6.93 -12.98 13.20
C ARG A 297 8.04 -11.94 13.22
N LEU A 298 7.67 -10.69 13.37
CA LEU A 298 8.58 -9.59 13.61
C LEU A 298 8.58 -9.28 15.11
N ASN A 299 9.77 -9.26 15.71
CA ASN A 299 9.96 -8.90 17.10
C ASN A 299 10.68 -7.54 17.15
N TRP A 300 10.01 -6.54 17.71
CA TRP A 300 10.54 -5.17 17.80
C TRP A 300 11.66 -5.08 18.86
N LEU A 301 12.74 -4.39 18.55
CA LEU A 301 13.78 -4.11 19.55
C LEU A 301 13.29 -3.18 20.67
N VAL A 302 12.33 -2.32 20.36
CA VAL A 302 11.61 -1.46 21.31
C VAL A 302 10.13 -1.54 20.95
N PRO A 303 9.20 -1.66 21.92
CA PRO A 303 7.78 -1.75 21.64
C PRO A 303 7.31 -0.71 20.63
N GLN A 304 6.59 -1.13 19.62
CA GLN A 304 6.05 -0.25 18.57
C GLN A 304 4.54 -0.19 18.59
N ARG A 305 4.01 0.89 18.02
CA ARG A 305 2.57 1.02 17.86
C ARG A 305 2.04 -0.11 16.98
N ARG A 306 0.96 -0.75 17.41
CA ARG A 306 0.30 -1.86 16.68
C ARG A 306 0.00 -1.43 15.26
N ILE A 307 0.36 -2.29 14.33
CA ILE A 307 -0.02 -2.15 12.93
C ILE A 307 -1.45 -2.65 12.80
N ALA A 308 -2.32 -1.87 12.18
CA ALA A 308 -3.71 -2.30 11.96
C ALA A 308 -3.72 -3.53 11.03
N PRO A 309 -4.52 -4.56 11.35
CA PRO A 309 -4.67 -5.73 10.48
C PRO A 309 -5.06 -5.35 9.06
N GLY A 310 -4.47 -6.00 8.07
CA GLY A 310 -4.66 -5.67 6.66
C GLY A 310 -3.68 -4.62 6.11
N GLN A 311 -2.87 -3.97 6.95
CA GLN A 311 -1.81 -3.07 6.49
C GLN A 311 -0.61 -3.85 5.98
N SER A 312 0.01 -3.32 4.92
CA SER A 312 1.27 -3.89 4.43
C SER A 312 2.43 -3.59 5.36
N VAL A 313 3.33 -4.55 5.45
CA VAL A 313 4.57 -4.49 6.24
C VAL A 313 5.71 -4.84 5.30
N VAL A 314 6.71 -3.96 5.20
CA VAL A 314 7.83 -4.12 4.28
C VAL A 314 9.14 -4.19 5.07
N LEU A 315 9.92 -5.22 4.78
CA LEU A 315 11.22 -5.48 5.39
C LEU A 315 12.32 -4.95 4.48
N TYR A 316 13.19 -4.16 5.05
CA TYR A 316 14.40 -3.65 4.40
C TYR A 316 15.64 -4.26 5.06
N ASN A 317 16.73 -4.31 4.31
CA ASN A 317 18.01 -4.68 4.86
C ASN A 317 18.46 -3.69 5.96
N VAL A 318 19.45 -4.07 6.75
CA VAL A 318 19.93 -3.27 7.91
C VAL A 318 20.48 -1.88 7.54
N THR A 319 20.87 -1.68 6.27
CA THR A 319 21.31 -0.37 5.76
C THR A 319 20.15 0.46 5.18
N ASN A 320 18.91 -0.02 5.25
CA ASN A 320 17.71 0.63 4.69
C ASN A 320 17.80 0.95 3.19
N SER A 321 18.53 0.17 2.42
CA SER A 321 18.82 0.46 1.02
C SER A 321 17.91 -0.27 0.04
N TYR A 322 17.46 -1.49 0.35
CA TYR A 322 16.59 -2.29 -0.51
C TYR A 322 15.64 -3.20 0.28
N VAL A 323 14.58 -3.60 -0.39
CA VAL A 323 13.52 -4.48 0.12
C VAL A 323 14.01 -5.93 0.15
N LEU A 324 13.77 -6.63 1.25
CA LEU A 324 13.99 -8.07 1.43
C LEU A 324 12.69 -8.86 1.23
N ALA A 325 11.60 -8.35 1.77
CA ALA A 325 10.28 -8.96 1.69
C ALA A 325 9.18 -7.96 2.02
N GLY A 326 7.95 -8.34 1.75
CA GLY A 326 6.78 -7.64 2.28
C GLY A 326 5.57 -8.54 2.37
N GLY A 327 4.64 -8.20 3.24
CA GLY A 327 3.43 -8.96 3.49
C GLY A 327 2.36 -8.14 4.19
N ILE A 328 1.38 -8.80 4.78
CA ILE A 328 0.21 -8.19 5.40
C ILE A 328 0.18 -8.49 6.92
N ALA A 329 0.01 -7.46 7.73
CA ALA A 329 -0.14 -7.61 9.18
C ALA A 329 -1.43 -8.37 9.52
N CYS A 330 -1.31 -9.40 10.38
CA CYS A 330 -2.42 -10.19 10.88
C CYS A 330 -3.06 -9.57 12.13
N SER A 331 -4.31 -9.96 12.40
CA SER A 331 -4.93 -9.70 13.70
C SER A 331 -4.35 -10.64 14.78
N ASP A 332 -4.21 -10.14 16.00
CA ASP A 332 -3.73 -10.96 17.11
C ASP A 332 -4.67 -12.13 17.49
N SER A 333 -5.93 -12.09 17.04
CA SER A 333 -6.94 -13.14 17.27
C SER A 333 -6.70 -14.41 16.45
N GLU A 334 -5.92 -14.40 15.38
CA GLU A 334 -5.58 -15.58 14.60
C GLU A 334 -4.50 -16.46 15.27
N LYS A 335 -3.85 -15.96 16.31
CA LYS A 335 -2.80 -16.69 17.06
C LYS A 335 -3.28 -17.84 17.95
N VAL A 336 -4.59 -17.97 18.22
CA VAL A 336 -5.11 -18.96 19.18
C VAL A 336 -5.41 -20.32 18.53
N SER A 337 -5.36 -20.44 17.20
CA SER A 337 -5.69 -21.69 16.50
C SER A 337 -4.48 -22.55 16.10
N LEU A 338 -3.26 -22.18 16.51
CA LEU A 338 -2.03 -22.93 16.19
C LEU A 338 -1.28 -23.47 17.42
N SER A 339 -1.99 -23.71 18.53
CA SER A 339 -1.44 -24.44 19.69
C SER A 339 -1.96 -25.87 19.77
#